data_901950bf671121e5d5a215e250fab8c3
#
_entry.id   901950bf671121e5d5a215e250fab8c3
#
_cell.length_a   1.000
_cell.length_b   1.000
_cell.length_c   1.000
_cell.angle_alpha   90.00
_cell.angle_beta   90.00
_cell.angle_gamma   90.00
#
_symmetry.space_group_name_H-M   'P 1'
#
loop_
_entity.id
_entity.type
_entity.pdbx_description
1 polymer ?
#
loop_
_entity_poly.entity_id
_entity_poly.type
_entity_poly.pdbx_seq_one_letter_code
_entity_poly.pdbx_strand_id
1 'polypeptide(L)'
;MKTAFSLALLFCLSLSLGCGPESGTTNAIKNDKDVATTEPASESGVIKITDQIVDASCGQCQFEMEGSGCDLAIRVDGKTYYVDGSNIDDHGDAHADDGLCNCIRMAKVTGEIKDGRFEAAVFKVLPHKE
;
A
#
# COMPACT_ATOMS: atom_id res chain seq x y z
N MET A 1 32.64 -41.31 4.82
CA MET A 1 33.87 -40.50 4.77
C MET A 1 33.52 -39.13 5.30
N LYS A 2 34.13 -38.75 6.39
CA LYS A 2 33.97 -37.51 7.17
C LYS A 2 34.79 -36.42 6.49
N THR A 3 34.28 -35.22 6.33
CA THR A 3 35.10 -34.01 6.34
C THR A 3 34.31 -32.86 6.98
N ALA A 4 34.76 -32.51 8.15
CA ALA A 4 34.45 -31.32 8.90
C ALA A 4 35.39 -30.19 8.41
N PHE A 5 34.88 -28.98 8.29
CA PHE A 5 35.62 -27.72 8.28
C PHE A 5 34.75 -26.72 9.03
N SER A 6 35.03 -26.44 10.26
CA SER A 6 36.01 -25.59 10.95
C SER A 6 35.81 -24.09 10.64
N LEU A 7 35.20 -23.46 11.53
CA LEU A 7 35.46 -22.23 12.32
C LEU A 7 36.29 -21.13 11.62
N ALA A 8 35.69 -19.94 11.45
CA ALA A 8 36.41 -18.68 11.61
C ALA A 8 35.47 -17.59 12.11
N LEU A 9 35.66 -17.30 13.37
CA LEU A 9 35.20 -16.14 14.13
C LEU A 9 35.99 -14.93 13.63
N LEU A 10 35.32 -13.84 13.27
CA LEU A 10 35.96 -12.52 13.25
C LEU A 10 34.99 -11.47 13.77
N PHE A 11 35.28 -11.13 15.00
CA PHE A 11 34.81 -10.03 15.79
C PHE A 11 35.36 -8.74 15.18
N CYS A 12 34.51 -7.79 14.79
CA CYS A 12 34.91 -6.43 14.58
C CYS A 12 33.99 -5.50 15.35
N LEU A 13 34.47 -5.16 16.53
CA LEU A 13 33.97 -4.13 17.42
C LEU A 13 34.47 -2.78 16.92
N SER A 14 33.60 -1.88 16.56
CA SER A 14 33.94 -0.47 16.36
C SER A 14 32.95 0.40 17.10
N LEU A 15 33.38 0.85 18.26
CA LEU A 15 32.81 2.00 18.96
C LEU A 15 33.13 3.27 18.17
N SER A 16 32.15 4.10 17.93
CA SER A 16 32.36 5.51 17.67
C SER A 16 31.35 6.32 18.47
N LEU A 17 31.79 6.87 19.56
CA LEU A 17 31.16 7.99 20.25
C LEU A 17 31.31 9.23 19.37
N GLY A 18 30.22 9.95 19.17
CA GLY A 18 30.22 11.28 18.58
C GLY A 18 29.07 12.07 19.17
N CYS A 19 29.38 12.76 20.26
CA CYS A 19 28.52 13.74 20.92
C CYS A 19 28.72 15.09 20.23
N GLY A 20 27.64 15.85 20.00
CA GLY A 20 27.77 17.27 19.67
C GLY A 20 26.40 17.92 19.47
N PRO A 21 25.97 18.80 20.39
CA PRO A 21 24.81 19.64 20.19
C PRO A 21 25.23 20.99 19.63
N GLU A 22 24.50 21.52 18.64
CA GLU A 22 24.54 22.98 18.42
C GLU A 22 23.16 23.53 18.02
N SER A 23 22.76 24.44 18.87
CA SER A 23 21.71 25.42 18.73
C SER A 23 21.97 26.41 17.60
N GLY A 24 20.93 26.85 16.92
CA GLY A 24 20.98 27.95 15.98
C GLY A 24 19.62 28.21 15.34
N THR A 25 18.74 28.86 16.04
CA THR A 25 18.09 30.16 15.80
C THR A 25 17.45 30.39 14.41
N THR A 26 16.13 30.50 14.47
CA THR A 26 15.20 31.39 13.76
C THR A 26 15.39 31.67 12.26
N ASN A 27 14.37 31.29 11.46
CA ASN A 27 13.63 32.26 10.66
C ASN A 27 12.27 31.74 10.26
N ALA A 28 11.25 32.48 10.66
CA ALA A 28 9.87 32.29 10.27
C ALA A 28 9.67 32.68 8.81
N ILE A 29 9.15 31.74 7.99
CA ILE A 29 8.39 32.09 6.81
C ILE A 29 7.15 31.22 6.82
N LYS A 30 6.02 31.87 7.01
CA LYS A 30 4.69 31.34 6.82
C LYS A 30 4.50 30.97 5.36
N ASN A 31 4.10 29.75 5.07
CA ASN A 31 3.27 29.43 3.94
C ASN A 31 2.43 28.23 4.29
N ASP A 32 1.17 28.52 4.53
CA ASP A 32 0.07 27.56 4.59
C ASP A 32 0.04 26.74 3.33
N LYS A 33 0.23 25.44 3.47
CA LYS A 33 -0.43 24.44 2.63
C LYS A 33 -0.41 23.13 3.37
N ASP A 34 -1.59 22.76 3.84
CA ASP A 34 -1.90 21.53 4.51
C ASP A 34 -1.32 20.30 3.78
N VAL A 35 -0.25 19.75 4.35
CA VAL A 35 0.15 18.38 4.14
C VAL A 35 -0.34 17.62 5.37
N ALA A 36 -1.50 17.03 5.27
CA ALA A 36 -1.98 16.09 6.25
C ALA A 36 -1.10 14.85 6.24
N THR A 37 -0.11 14.85 7.11
CA THR A 37 0.59 13.64 7.55
C THR A 37 -0.40 12.84 8.38
N THR A 38 -0.99 11.80 7.82
CA THR A 38 -1.80 10.86 8.59
C THR A 38 -0.92 9.73 9.06
N GLU A 39 -0.61 9.75 10.34
CA GLU A 39 -0.05 8.63 11.09
C GLU A 39 -0.98 7.41 11.02
N PRO A 40 -0.44 6.17 11.09
CA PRO A 40 -1.24 4.97 11.10
C PRO A 40 -1.89 4.77 12.48
N ALA A 41 -3.09 5.26 12.66
CA ALA A 41 -3.90 4.94 13.83
C ALA A 41 -4.62 3.61 13.58
N SER A 42 -4.15 2.56 14.25
CA SER A 42 -4.94 1.40 14.59
C SER A 42 -6.02 1.86 15.57
N GLU A 43 -7.28 1.79 15.12
CA GLU A 43 -8.49 1.56 15.94
C GLU A 43 -9.72 1.77 15.06
N SER A 44 -10.64 0.84 15.05
CA SER A 44 -12.01 0.78 14.49
C SER A 44 -12.61 2.13 14.01
N GLY A 45 -11.90 2.82 13.18
CA GLY A 45 -12.29 4.09 12.56
C GLY A 45 -12.58 3.88 11.09
N VAL A 46 -13.73 4.34 10.67
CA VAL A 46 -14.07 4.43 9.24
C VAL A 46 -13.12 5.44 8.60
N ILE A 47 -12.34 5.00 7.62
CA ILE A 47 -11.46 5.87 6.84
C ILE A 47 -12.18 6.25 5.56
N LYS A 48 -12.51 7.52 5.40
CA LYS A 48 -13.12 8.04 4.17
C LYS A 48 -12.07 8.29 3.09
N ILE A 49 -12.35 7.79 1.91
CA ILE A 49 -11.56 8.01 0.70
C ILE A 49 -12.43 8.75 -0.32
N THR A 50 -11.93 9.86 -0.84
CA THR A 50 -12.65 10.68 -1.82
C THR A 50 -11.76 10.99 -3.00
N ASP A 51 -12.21 10.58 -4.21
CA ASP A 51 -11.52 10.85 -5.48
C ASP A 51 -10.04 10.45 -5.50
N GLN A 52 -9.65 9.45 -4.72
CA GLN A 52 -8.26 9.01 -4.63
C GLN A 52 -7.91 8.04 -5.77
N ILE A 53 -6.69 8.14 -6.28
CA ILE A 53 -6.12 7.18 -7.21
C ILE A 53 -5.34 6.15 -6.41
N VAL A 54 -5.70 4.89 -6.58
CA VAL A 54 -5.12 3.75 -5.87
C VAL A 54 -4.76 2.63 -6.84
N ASP A 55 -3.93 1.70 -6.41
CA ASP A 55 -3.71 0.45 -7.12
C ASP A 55 -4.93 -0.45 -6.95
N ALA A 56 -5.38 -1.07 -8.04
CA ALA A 56 -6.49 -2.01 -8.07
C ALA A 56 -6.11 -3.28 -8.84
N SER A 57 -6.51 -4.43 -8.34
CA SER A 57 -6.25 -5.71 -8.98
C SER A 57 -7.06 -6.84 -8.33
N CYS A 58 -6.87 -8.07 -8.81
CA CYS A 58 -7.33 -9.26 -8.11
C CYS A 58 -6.54 -9.44 -6.80
N GLY A 59 -7.25 -9.54 -5.69
CA GLY A 59 -6.63 -9.69 -4.37
C GLY A 59 -5.76 -10.92 -4.27
N GLN A 60 -6.23 -12.06 -4.73
CA GLN A 60 -5.50 -13.32 -4.67
C GLN A 60 -4.37 -13.40 -5.70
N CYS A 61 -4.60 -12.89 -6.93
CA CYS A 61 -3.63 -13.06 -8.02
C CYS A 61 -2.44 -12.11 -7.94
N GLN A 62 -2.66 -10.86 -7.53
CA GLN A 62 -1.65 -9.79 -7.60
C GLN A 62 -1.24 -9.24 -6.25
N PHE A 63 -2.12 -9.31 -5.25
CA PHE A 63 -1.84 -8.80 -3.91
C PHE A 63 -1.57 -9.90 -2.89
N GLU A 64 -1.57 -11.18 -3.32
CA GLU A 64 -1.28 -12.34 -2.47
C GLU A 64 -2.18 -12.42 -1.21
N MET A 65 -3.40 -11.93 -1.33
CA MET A 65 -4.39 -11.94 -0.26
C MET A 65 -4.99 -13.33 -0.10
N GLU A 66 -5.34 -13.69 1.12
CA GLU A 66 -5.99 -14.96 1.41
C GLU A 66 -7.40 -15.01 0.81
N GLY A 67 -7.78 -16.17 0.30
CA GLY A 67 -9.10 -16.40 -0.29
C GLY A 67 -9.06 -17.40 -1.44
N SER A 68 -10.23 -17.72 -1.98
CA SER A 68 -10.37 -18.60 -3.13
C SER A 68 -11.25 -17.90 -4.17
N GLY A 69 -10.66 -17.47 -5.27
CA GLY A 69 -11.41 -16.82 -6.34
C GLY A 69 -10.63 -15.67 -6.98
N CYS A 70 -11.38 -14.76 -7.61
CA CYS A 70 -10.86 -13.53 -8.20
C CYS A 70 -11.66 -12.36 -7.63
N ASP A 71 -11.35 -11.95 -6.41
CA ASP A 71 -12.03 -10.84 -5.76
C ASP A 71 -11.29 -9.54 -6.04
N LEU A 72 -12.05 -8.49 -6.32
CA LEU A 72 -11.49 -7.16 -6.51
C LEU A 72 -10.88 -6.65 -5.20
N ALA A 73 -9.71 -6.10 -5.29
CA ALA A 73 -9.01 -5.48 -4.16
C ALA A 73 -8.32 -4.18 -4.57
N ILE A 74 -8.09 -3.33 -3.60
CA ILE A 74 -7.29 -2.11 -3.73
C ILE A 74 -6.12 -2.12 -2.76
N ARG A 75 -5.09 -1.33 -3.09
CA ARG A 75 -3.97 -1.05 -2.18
C ARG A 75 -3.88 0.45 -1.92
N VAL A 76 -4.02 0.82 -0.65
CA VAL A 76 -3.96 2.19 -0.15
C VAL A 76 -2.87 2.25 0.91
N ASP A 77 -1.91 3.15 0.75
CA ASP A 77 -0.79 3.35 1.68
C ASP A 77 -0.07 2.04 2.06
N GLY A 78 0.08 1.13 1.09
CA GLY A 78 0.74 -0.14 1.27
C GLY A 78 -0.11 -1.25 1.90
N LYS A 79 -1.35 -0.96 2.32
CA LYS A 79 -2.31 -1.93 2.83
C LYS A 79 -3.31 -2.33 1.76
N THR A 80 -3.65 -3.61 1.72
CA THR A 80 -4.62 -4.18 0.78
C THR A 80 -5.97 -4.39 1.44
N TYR A 81 -7.03 -4.12 0.68
CA TYR A 81 -8.42 -4.24 1.12
C TYR A 81 -9.26 -4.86 0.02
N TYR A 82 -10.06 -5.86 0.35
CA TYR A 82 -11.09 -6.33 -0.55
C TYR A 82 -12.16 -5.25 -0.76
N VAL A 83 -12.71 -5.19 -1.96
CA VAL A 83 -13.70 -4.20 -2.36
C VAL A 83 -15.11 -4.78 -2.24
N ASP A 84 -15.98 -4.07 -1.58
CA ASP A 84 -17.42 -4.29 -1.58
C ASP A 84 -18.11 -3.23 -2.43
N GLY A 85 -19.22 -3.56 -3.06
CA GLY A 85 -19.99 -2.65 -3.91
C GLY A 85 -19.52 -2.54 -5.36
N SER A 86 -18.47 -3.27 -5.75
CA SER A 86 -18.00 -3.39 -7.13
C SER A 86 -17.33 -4.75 -7.32
N ASN A 87 -17.54 -5.39 -8.46
CA ASN A 87 -16.95 -6.69 -8.79
C ASN A 87 -15.85 -6.55 -9.83
N ILE A 88 -14.95 -7.51 -9.84
CA ILE A 88 -13.80 -7.51 -10.77
C ILE A 88 -14.25 -7.54 -12.24
N ASP A 89 -15.34 -8.27 -12.53
CA ASP A 89 -15.90 -8.43 -13.88
C ASP A 89 -16.66 -7.19 -14.38
N ASP A 90 -16.99 -6.25 -13.49
CA ASP A 90 -17.63 -4.98 -13.88
C ASP A 90 -16.68 -4.06 -14.65
N HIS A 91 -15.37 -4.38 -14.65
CA HIS A 91 -14.31 -3.54 -15.19
C HIS A 91 -13.64 -4.10 -16.45
N GLY A 92 -14.33 -5.02 -17.14
CA GLY A 92 -13.83 -5.69 -18.34
C GLY A 92 -13.38 -7.12 -18.08
N ASP A 93 -12.78 -7.77 -19.07
CA ASP A 93 -12.27 -9.13 -18.91
C ASP A 93 -11.08 -9.13 -17.92
N ALA A 94 -11.32 -9.67 -16.75
CA ALA A 94 -10.30 -9.74 -15.71
C ALA A 94 -9.07 -10.58 -16.10
N HIS A 95 -9.21 -11.50 -17.05
CA HIS A 95 -8.14 -12.40 -17.52
C HIS A 95 -7.50 -11.95 -18.84
N ALA A 96 -7.95 -10.84 -19.44
CA ALA A 96 -7.25 -10.24 -20.58
C ALA A 96 -5.81 -9.87 -20.22
N ASP A 97 -4.95 -9.63 -21.21
CA ASP A 97 -3.53 -9.30 -20.99
C ASP A 97 -3.35 -8.09 -20.05
N ASP A 98 -4.26 -7.12 -20.14
CA ASP A 98 -4.32 -5.94 -19.26
C ASP A 98 -5.40 -6.05 -18.17
N GLY A 99 -5.96 -7.23 -17.98
CA GLY A 99 -7.01 -7.52 -17.00
C GLY A 99 -6.49 -7.52 -15.56
N LEU A 100 -7.41 -7.32 -14.63
CA LEU A 100 -7.09 -7.19 -13.20
C LEU A 100 -6.53 -8.45 -12.55
N CYS A 101 -6.65 -9.63 -13.18
CA CYS A 101 -5.99 -10.85 -12.71
C CYS A 101 -4.53 -10.96 -13.19
N ASN A 102 -4.17 -10.24 -14.23
CA ASN A 102 -2.84 -10.31 -14.85
C ASN A 102 -1.96 -9.11 -14.52
N CYS A 103 -2.56 -7.96 -14.21
CA CYS A 103 -1.78 -6.77 -13.88
C CYS A 103 -2.46 -5.88 -12.81
N ILE A 104 -1.65 -5.08 -12.15
CA ILE A 104 -2.12 -4.03 -11.25
C ILE A 104 -2.48 -2.82 -12.10
N ARG A 105 -3.70 -2.31 -11.93
CA ARG A 105 -4.22 -1.14 -12.63
C ARG A 105 -4.42 0.01 -11.64
N MET A 106 -4.41 1.22 -12.14
CA MET A 106 -4.82 2.38 -11.34
C MET A 106 -6.35 2.53 -11.40
N ALA A 107 -6.96 2.80 -10.27
CA ALA A 107 -8.38 3.11 -10.19
C ALA A 107 -8.60 4.40 -9.40
N LYS A 108 -9.59 5.20 -9.84
CA LYS A 108 -10.10 6.34 -9.08
C LYS A 108 -11.27 5.86 -8.24
N VAL A 109 -11.16 6.04 -6.93
CA VAL A 109 -12.14 5.50 -5.98
C VAL A 109 -12.65 6.54 -5.01
N THR A 110 -13.91 6.37 -4.61
CA THR A 110 -14.56 7.08 -3.49
C THR A 110 -15.31 6.05 -2.67
N GLY A 111 -15.17 6.08 -1.36
CA GLY A 111 -15.83 5.14 -0.45
C GLY A 111 -15.27 5.21 0.96
N GLU A 112 -15.41 4.12 1.69
CA GLU A 112 -14.99 4.04 3.09
C GLU A 112 -14.26 2.72 3.35
N ILE A 113 -13.14 2.75 4.08
CA ILE A 113 -12.53 1.54 4.64
C ILE A 113 -13.13 1.32 6.00
N LYS A 114 -13.78 0.19 6.18
CA LYS A 114 -14.43 -0.23 7.40
C LYS A 114 -14.23 -1.74 7.61
N ASP A 115 -13.97 -2.14 8.83
CA ASP A 115 -13.81 -3.56 9.19
C ASP A 115 -12.80 -4.33 8.29
N GLY A 116 -11.74 -3.64 7.83
CA GLY A 116 -10.72 -4.24 6.97
C GLY A 116 -11.13 -4.44 5.52
N ARG A 117 -12.24 -3.84 5.06
CA ARG A 117 -12.75 -3.88 3.69
C ARG A 117 -13.00 -2.47 3.17
N PHE A 118 -12.96 -2.29 1.87
CA PHE A 118 -13.30 -1.02 1.23
C PHE A 118 -14.70 -1.10 0.62
N GLU A 119 -15.63 -0.32 1.17
CA GLU A 119 -16.98 -0.13 0.62
C GLU A 119 -16.94 0.96 -0.44
N ALA A 120 -17.01 0.56 -1.71
CA ALA A 120 -16.92 1.48 -2.85
C ALA A 120 -18.27 2.15 -3.12
N ALA A 121 -18.30 3.49 -3.04
CA ALA A 121 -19.38 4.30 -3.59
C ALA A 121 -19.13 4.64 -5.08
N VAL A 122 -17.87 4.82 -5.46
CA VAL A 122 -17.42 5.00 -6.84
C VAL A 122 -16.15 4.20 -7.04
N PHE A 123 -16.11 3.41 -8.11
CA PHE A 123 -14.94 2.67 -8.52
C PHE A 123 -14.76 2.78 -10.05
N LYS A 124 -13.65 3.34 -10.48
CA LYS A 124 -13.38 3.51 -11.91
C LYS A 124 -11.93 3.15 -12.22
N VAL A 125 -11.74 2.05 -12.92
CA VAL A 125 -10.43 1.67 -13.46
C VAL A 125 -10.01 2.68 -14.53
N LEU A 126 -8.79 3.17 -14.42
CA LEU A 126 -8.25 4.14 -15.38
C LEU A 126 -7.65 3.43 -16.60
N PRO A 127 -7.64 4.08 -17.77
CA PRO A 127 -6.98 3.54 -18.95
C PRO A 127 -5.51 3.23 -18.65
N HIS A 128 -5.03 2.13 -19.21
CA HIS A 128 -3.60 1.81 -19.17
C HIS A 128 -2.86 2.90 -19.94
N LYS A 129 -1.87 3.53 -19.33
CA LYS A 129 -0.96 4.41 -20.09
C LYS A 129 0.10 3.50 -20.72
N GLU A 130 0.03 3.40 -22.05
CA GLU A 130 1.12 2.86 -22.84
C GLU A 130 2.38 3.73 -22.73
#